data_015ecc6a1374785b8e7c8a6f685b9edc
#
_entry.id   015ecc6a1374785b8e7c8a6f685b9edc
#
_cell.length_a   1.000
_cell.length_b   1.000
_cell.length_c   1.000
_cell.angle_alpha   90.00
_cell.angle_beta   90.00
_cell.angle_gamma   90.00
#
_symmetry.space_group_name_H-M   'P 1'
#
loop_
_entity.id
_entity.type
_entity.pdbx_description
1 polymer ?
#
loop_
_entity_poly.entity_id
_entity_poly.type
_entity_poly.pdbx_seq_one_letter_code
_entity_poly.pdbx_strand_id
1 'polypeptide(L)'
;MNNKNSKSLTYKDSGVDITAGDDLVQKIKPLAKKTLRDGVINGIGGFGALFEISKKYQEPVLVSGTDGVGTKLKLAFALNKHDTVGQDLVAMSVNDILVQGAESLFFLDYFACGKLNVNVAADVVAGIAKGCELAGCALIGGETAEMPDMYPDGEYDLAGFAVGVVEKSKIINGKNIKNSDVILGLASSGVHSNGYSLVRKIVEISGVDLKSAEKFDGEKTLAQAILEPTKIYVKPVLAAINADVKIKGIAHITGGGLSENIPRILPENVIAELQYKNWVRPKIFDWLQQNGNIADAEMARTFNCGIGLILVVAAEEVAKLTQILQDHGEKVFQIGEIKARQNDEHQVKIIY
;
A
#
# COMPACT_ATOMS: atom_id res chain seq x y z
N MET A 1 64.44 -0.21 -2.42
CA MET A 1 63.26 -0.94 -2.91
C MET A 1 62.25 -1.01 -1.76
N ASN A 2 61.24 -0.10 -1.79
CA ASN A 2 60.20 -0.09 -0.74
C ASN A 2 59.22 -1.22 -1.02
N ASN A 3 59.32 -2.28 -0.28
CA ASN A 3 58.31 -3.36 -0.19
C ASN A 3 57.10 -2.74 0.55
N LYS A 4 56.20 -2.05 -0.13
CA LYS A 4 54.87 -1.79 0.39
C LYS A 4 54.17 -3.14 0.46
N ASN A 5 54.09 -3.72 1.65
CA ASN A 5 53.10 -4.76 1.95
C ASN A 5 51.72 -4.14 1.73
N SER A 6 51.24 -4.09 0.48
CA SER A 6 49.90 -3.70 0.18
C SER A 6 48.98 -4.81 0.65
N LYS A 7 48.25 -4.56 1.73
CA LYS A 7 47.17 -5.44 2.17
C LYS A 7 46.26 -5.72 0.96
N SER A 8 45.99 -7.00 0.69
CA SER A 8 45.05 -7.38 -0.36
C SER A 8 43.68 -6.78 -0.02
N LEU A 9 43.10 -6.01 -0.95
CA LEU A 9 41.77 -5.45 -0.80
C LEU A 9 40.74 -6.55 -0.88
N THR A 10 39.71 -6.42 -0.06
CA THR A 10 38.51 -7.28 -0.05
C THR A 10 37.29 -6.48 -0.45
N TYR A 11 36.20 -7.17 -0.80
CA TYR A 11 34.94 -6.49 -1.12
C TYR A 11 34.38 -5.71 0.10
N LYS A 12 34.66 -6.22 1.32
CA LYS A 12 34.34 -5.54 2.58
C LYS A 12 35.11 -4.22 2.76
N ASP A 13 36.34 -4.14 2.26
CA ASP A 13 37.12 -2.90 2.29
C ASP A 13 36.54 -1.83 1.32
N SER A 14 35.67 -2.21 0.38
CA SER A 14 34.91 -1.29 -0.50
C SER A 14 33.50 -0.99 0.02
N GLY A 15 33.14 -1.46 1.22
CA GLY A 15 31.88 -1.13 1.89
C GLY A 15 30.75 -2.15 1.72
N VAL A 16 30.99 -3.31 1.03
CA VAL A 16 30.00 -4.36 0.84
C VAL A 16 30.33 -5.60 1.66
N ASP A 17 29.44 -6.01 2.57
CA ASP A 17 29.65 -7.16 3.47
C ASP A 17 28.78 -8.36 3.06
N ILE A 18 29.33 -9.27 2.26
CA ILE A 18 28.65 -10.52 1.82
C ILE A 18 28.13 -11.32 3.01
N THR A 19 28.88 -11.38 4.12
CA THR A 19 28.46 -12.14 5.30
C THR A 19 27.19 -11.55 5.92
N ALA A 20 27.07 -10.22 5.96
CA ALA A 20 25.86 -9.57 6.44
C ALA A 20 24.64 -9.90 5.55
N GLY A 21 24.83 -10.00 4.24
CA GLY A 21 23.81 -10.46 3.30
C GLY A 21 23.36 -11.90 3.59
N ASP A 22 24.31 -12.81 3.79
CA ASP A 22 24.03 -14.22 4.14
C ASP A 22 23.27 -14.33 5.47
N ASP A 23 23.67 -13.56 6.48
CA ASP A 23 23.01 -13.52 7.79
C ASP A 23 21.57 -13.00 7.67
N LEU A 24 21.33 -11.97 6.84
CA LEU A 24 19.99 -11.50 6.56
C LEU A 24 19.14 -12.59 5.92
N VAL A 25 19.64 -13.27 4.90
CA VAL A 25 18.92 -14.36 4.22
C VAL A 25 18.50 -15.44 5.21
N GLN A 26 19.37 -15.82 6.17
CA GLN A 26 18.99 -16.81 7.20
C GLN A 26 17.86 -16.31 8.11
N LYS A 27 17.85 -15.01 8.46
CA LYS A 27 16.79 -14.42 9.28
C LYS A 27 15.44 -14.31 8.56
N ILE A 28 15.45 -14.01 7.25
CA ILE A 28 14.20 -13.79 6.50
C ILE A 28 13.55 -15.08 5.98
N LYS A 29 14.31 -16.16 5.77
CA LYS A 29 13.77 -17.47 5.33
C LYS A 29 12.56 -17.94 6.14
N PRO A 30 12.58 -17.93 7.49
CA PRO A 30 11.42 -18.33 8.29
C PRO A 30 10.21 -17.40 8.11
N LEU A 31 10.43 -16.11 7.87
CA LEU A 31 9.39 -15.12 7.64
C LEU A 31 8.69 -15.37 6.30
N ALA A 32 9.46 -15.52 5.23
CA ALA A 32 8.93 -15.85 3.91
C ALA A 32 8.18 -17.20 3.91
N LYS A 33 8.68 -18.20 4.65
CA LYS A 33 8.02 -19.51 4.78
C LYS A 33 6.59 -19.42 5.31
N LYS A 34 6.27 -18.44 6.16
CA LYS A 34 4.91 -18.23 6.69
C LYS A 34 3.91 -17.76 5.63
N THR A 35 4.41 -17.16 4.56
CA THR A 35 3.59 -16.61 3.48
C THR A 35 3.31 -17.60 2.36
N LEU A 36 3.90 -18.81 2.41
CA LEU A 36 3.76 -19.81 1.36
C LEU A 36 2.30 -20.20 1.17
N ARG A 37 1.94 -20.39 -0.08
CA ARG A 37 0.62 -20.78 -0.53
C ARG A 37 0.72 -21.76 -1.69
N ASP A 38 -0.42 -22.34 -2.09
CA ASP A 38 -0.51 -23.19 -3.27
C ASP A 38 -0.03 -22.42 -4.51
N GLY A 39 0.71 -23.11 -5.37
CA GLY A 39 1.35 -22.56 -6.55
C GLY A 39 2.83 -22.25 -6.39
N VAL A 40 3.35 -22.07 -5.17
CA VAL A 40 4.79 -21.87 -4.94
C VAL A 40 5.52 -23.19 -5.15
N ILE A 41 6.46 -23.23 -6.10
CA ILE A 41 7.23 -24.45 -6.43
C ILE A 41 8.54 -24.49 -5.65
N ASN A 42 9.20 -23.35 -5.45
CA ASN A 42 10.44 -23.23 -4.70
C ASN A 42 10.43 -22.01 -3.76
N GLY A 43 11.20 -22.08 -2.68
CA GLY A 43 11.36 -20.96 -1.74
C GLY A 43 12.53 -20.04 -2.09
N ILE A 44 12.82 -19.08 -1.19
CA ILE A 44 13.92 -18.11 -1.31
C ILE A 44 15.29 -18.83 -1.32
N GLY A 45 16.18 -18.41 -2.21
CA GLY A 45 17.57 -18.85 -2.30
C GLY A 45 18.02 -19.35 -3.67
N GLY A 46 17.14 -19.32 -4.68
CA GLY A 46 17.46 -19.55 -6.09
C GLY A 46 17.62 -18.24 -6.86
N PHE A 47 18.02 -18.32 -8.14
CA PHE A 47 18.10 -17.15 -9.02
C PHE A 47 16.74 -16.57 -9.38
N GLY A 48 15.71 -17.40 -9.43
CA GLY A 48 14.35 -16.99 -9.76
C GLY A 48 13.33 -17.79 -8.96
N ALA A 49 12.18 -17.17 -8.75
CA ALA A 49 11.04 -17.81 -8.10
C ALA A 49 10.13 -18.46 -9.15
N LEU A 50 9.59 -19.63 -8.82
CA LEU A 50 8.67 -20.37 -9.67
C LEU A 50 7.30 -20.42 -9.01
N PHE A 51 6.26 -20.06 -9.78
CA PHE A 51 4.89 -20.09 -9.33
C PHE A 51 3.98 -20.71 -10.38
N GLU A 52 3.22 -21.74 -10.00
CA GLU A 52 2.25 -22.40 -10.88
C GLU A 52 0.89 -21.69 -10.75
N ILE A 53 0.33 -21.26 -11.88
CA ILE A 53 -1.02 -20.69 -11.93
C ILE A 53 -2.05 -21.80 -11.72
N SER A 54 -2.98 -21.60 -10.80
CA SER A 54 -4.04 -22.56 -10.49
C SER A 54 -4.90 -22.87 -11.71
N LYS A 55 -5.22 -24.16 -11.90
CA LYS A 55 -6.12 -24.66 -12.96
C LYS A 55 -7.59 -24.21 -12.83
N LYS A 56 -7.92 -23.47 -11.75
CA LYS A 56 -9.27 -22.88 -11.61
C LYS A 56 -9.56 -21.77 -12.62
N TYR A 57 -8.53 -21.17 -13.21
CA TYR A 57 -8.66 -20.16 -14.27
C TYR A 57 -8.70 -20.83 -15.64
N GLN A 58 -9.65 -20.43 -16.47
CA GLN A 58 -9.80 -20.91 -17.85
C GLN A 58 -9.03 -20.03 -18.84
N GLU A 59 -9.16 -18.71 -18.70
CA GLU A 59 -8.43 -17.70 -19.46
C GLU A 59 -7.71 -16.74 -18.47
N PRO A 60 -6.63 -17.19 -17.81
CA PRO A 60 -5.93 -16.37 -16.81
C PRO A 60 -5.28 -15.15 -17.44
N VAL A 61 -5.49 -13.98 -16.84
CA VAL A 61 -4.78 -12.74 -17.16
C VAL A 61 -3.94 -12.35 -15.96
N LEU A 62 -2.64 -12.18 -16.17
CA LEU A 62 -1.74 -11.69 -15.14
C LEU A 62 -1.90 -10.19 -14.96
N VAL A 63 -1.90 -9.75 -13.71
CA VAL A 63 -1.91 -8.35 -13.31
C VAL A 63 -0.67 -8.10 -12.47
N SER A 64 0.10 -7.08 -12.79
CA SER A 64 1.31 -6.73 -12.06
C SER A 64 1.29 -5.27 -11.65
N GLY A 65 1.88 -4.98 -10.50
CA GLY A 65 2.07 -3.64 -9.98
C GLY A 65 3.42 -3.53 -9.28
N THR A 66 4.02 -2.36 -9.35
CA THR A 66 5.23 -2.01 -8.61
C THR A 66 5.04 -0.67 -7.93
N ASP A 67 5.50 -0.57 -6.70
CA ASP A 67 5.43 0.67 -5.94
C ASP A 67 6.55 0.72 -4.88
N GLY A 68 6.73 1.88 -4.27
CA GLY A 68 7.62 2.12 -3.14
C GLY A 68 6.86 2.55 -1.89
N VAL A 69 7.59 2.91 -0.83
CA VAL A 69 7.03 3.51 0.38
C VAL A 69 7.12 5.04 0.34
N GLY A 70 8.10 5.56 -0.36
CA GLY A 70 8.34 6.98 -0.48
C GLY A 70 8.84 7.63 0.81
N THR A 71 8.56 8.94 0.97
CA THR A 71 9.17 9.74 2.04
C THR A 71 8.64 9.47 3.45
N LYS A 72 7.70 8.54 3.62
CA LYS A 72 7.34 7.94 4.93
C LYS A 72 8.55 7.30 5.59
N LEU A 73 9.47 6.73 4.79
CA LEU A 73 10.73 6.16 5.27
C LEU A 73 11.55 7.15 6.11
N LYS A 74 11.57 8.43 5.77
CA LYS A 74 12.29 9.45 6.57
C LYS A 74 11.77 9.58 8.00
N LEU A 75 10.47 9.32 8.23
CA LEU A 75 9.89 9.28 9.57
C LEU A 75 10.23 7.97 10.29
N ALA A 76 10.25 6.86 9.55
CA ALA A 76 10.71 5.56 10.08
C ALA A 76 12.16 5.66 10.59
N PHE A 77 13.05 6.30 9.82
CA PHE A 77 14.45 6.54 10.23
C PHE A 77 14.52 7.42 11.48
N ALA A 78 13.83 8.57 11.49
CA ALA A 78 13.85 9.51 12.62
C ALA A 78 13.31 8.89 13.92
N LEU A 79 12.37 7.97 13.83
CA LEU A 79 11.72 7.30 14.95
C LEU A 79 12.32 5.92 15.25
N ASN A 80 13.29 5.45 14.45
CA ASN A 80 13.86 4.11 14.52
C ASN A 80 12.77 3.01 14.58
N LYS A 81 11.78 3.10 13.67
CA LYS A 81 10.63 2.20 13.59
C LYS A 81 10.50 1.65 12.17
N HIS A 82 10.90 0.41 11.97
CA HIS A 82 11.12 -0.18 10.64
C HIS A 82 10.16 -1.31 10.28
N ASP A 83 9.49 -1.90 11.26
CA ASP A 83 8.64 -3.09 11.13
C ASP A 83 7.27 -2.83 10.46
N THR A 84 6.88 -1.56 10.26
CA THR A 84 5.59 -1.21 9.64
C THR A 84 5.70 -0.88 8.15
N VAL A 85 6.84 -0.32 7.72
CA VAL A 85 7.01 0.16 6.34
C VAL A 85 7.00 -0.95 5.29
N GLY A 86 7.38 -2.18 5.69
CA GLY A 86 7.25 -3.35 4.83
C GLY A 86 5.79 -3.70 4.51
N GLN A 87 4.86 -3.51 5.46
CA GLN A 87 3.43 -3.66 5.19
C GLN A 87 2.93 -2.57 4.24
N ASP A 88 3.41 -1.32 4.38
CA ASP A 88 3.10 -0.25 3.43
C ASP A 88 3.51 -0.64 2.01
N LEU A 89 4.73 -1.15 1.83
CA LEU A 89 5.25 -1.57 0.53
C LEU A 89 4.34 -2.60 -0.15
N VAL A 90 3.95 -3.65 0.60
CA VAL A 90 3.05 -4.68 0.07
C VAL A 90 1.68 -4.10 -0.24
N ALA A 91 1.10 -3.32 0.67
CA ALA A 91 -0.24 -2.76 0.53
C ALA A 91 -0.39 -1.91 -0.73
N MET A 92 0.61 -1.06 -1.03
CA MET A 92 0.59 -0.19 -2.21
C MET A 92 0.49 -1.02 -3.49
N SER A 93 1.25 -2.12 -3.60
CA SER A 93 1.25 -2.97 -4.79
C SER A 93 0.03 -3.88 -4.88
N VAL A 94 -0.37 -4.56 -3.78
CA VAL A 94 -1.44 -5.57 -3.83
C VAL A 94 -2.84 -4.94 -3.92
N ASN A 95 -3.05 -3.75 -3.34
CA ASN A 95 -4.31 -3.03 -3.51
C ASN A 95 -4.50 -2.56 -4.95
N ASP A 96 -3.41 -2.18 -5.66
CA ASP A 96 -3.46 -1.79 -7.07
C ASP A 96 -3.75 -2.99 -8.00
N ILE A 97 -3.31 -4.18 -7.63
CA ILE A 97 -3.70 -5.42 -8.32
C ILE A 97 -5.18 -5.72 -8.08
N LEU A 98 -5.64 -5.56 -6.83
CA LEU A 98 -7.01 -5.83 -6.42
C LEU A 98 -8.04 -5.01 -7.20
N VAL A 99 -7.72 -3.75 -7.57
CA VAL A 99 -8.68 -2.88 -8.27
C VAL A 99 -9.10 -3.43 -9.64
N GLN A 100 -8.31 -4.35 -10.22
CA GLN A 100 -8.67 -5.09 -11.43
C GLN A 100 -9.50 -6.36 -11.14
N GLY A 101 -9.82 -6.64 -9.87
CA GLY A 101 -10.48 -7.89 -9.44
C GLY A 101 -9.52 -9.08 -9.33
N ALA A 102 -8.22 -8.83 -9.35
CA ALA A 102 -7.21 -9.88 -9.33
C ALA A 102 -6.85 -10.37 -7.93
N GLU A 103 -6.63 -11.67 -7.80
CA GLU A 103 -6.02 -12.32 -6.65
C GLU A 103 -4.51 -12.14 -6.71
N SER A 104 -3.90 -11.59 -5.65
CA SER A 104 -2.45 -11.50 -5.54
C SER A 104 -1.83 -12.88 -5.34
N LEU A 105 -0.86 -13.27 -6.18
CA LEU A 105 -0.20 -14.57 -6.15
C LEU A 105 1.08 -14.52 -5.34
N PHE A 106 1.98 -13.61 -5.69
CA PHE A 106 3.28 -13.47 -5.05
C PHE A 106 3.78 -12.03 -5.07
N PHE A 107 4.77 -11.80 -4.21
CA PHE A 107 5.43 -10.53 -4.00
C PHE A 107 6.95 -10.72 -4.05
N LEU A 108 7.65 -9.74 -4.61
CA LEU A 108 9.10 -9.59 -4.60
C LEU A 108 9.44 -8.20 -4.05
N ASP A 109 10.53 -8.10 -3.28
CA ASP A 109 11.01 -6.82 -2.78
C ASP A 109 12.42 -6.49 -3.26
N TYR A 110 12.73 -5.21 -3.30
CA TYR A 110 14.07 -4.67 -3.47
C TYR A 110 14.38 -3.75 -2.30
N PHE A 111 15.37 -4.14 -1.51
CA PHE A 111 15.90 -3.36 -0.39
C PHE A 111 17.27 -2.80 -0.78
N ALA A 112 17.38 -1.47 -0.91
CA ALA A 112 18.61 -0.80 -1.28
C ALA A 112 19.09 0.11 -0.14
N CYS A 113 20.37 -0.01 0.25
CA CYS A 113 20.96 0.77 1.34
C CYS A 113 22.42 1.13 1.05
N GLY A 114 22.96 2.13 1.76
CA GLY A 114 24.40 2.45 1.69
C GLY A 114 25.22 1.41 2.41
N LYS A 115 24.76 1.01 3.62
CA LYS A 115 25.37 -0.03 4.46
C LYS A 115 24.28 -0.87 5.11
N LEU A 116 24.41 -2.19 4.99
CA LEU A 116 23.41 -3.13 5.49
C LEU A 116 23.45 -3.22 7.03
N ASN A 117 22.31 -2.86 7.64
CA ASN A 117 22.02 -3.23 9.03
C ASN A 117 21.06 -4.42 9.02
N VAL A 118 21.58 -5.60 9.32
CA VAL A 118 20.85 -6.87 9.26
C VAL A 118 19.58 -6.88 10.12
N ASN A 119 19.59 -6.20 11.28
CA ASN A 119 18.41 -6.17 12.15
C ASN A 119 17.31 -5.26 11.56
N VAL A 120 17.68 -4.07 11.10
CA VAL A 120 16.76 -3.14 10.45
C VAL A 120 16.14 -3.78 9.19
N ALA A 121 16.96 -4.39 8.34
CA ALA A 121 16.47 -5.07 7.15
C ALA A 121 15.54 -6.25 7.50
N ALA A 122 15.86 -7.03 8.53
CA ALA A 122 14.99 -8.11 9.01
C ALA A 122 13.65 -7.59 9.53
N ASP A 123 13.62 -6.45 10.24
CA ASP A 123 12.37 -5.80 10.69
C ASP A 123 11.52 -5.35 9.49
N VAL A 124 12.14 -4.75 8.47
CA VAL A 124 11.44 -4.36 7.23
C VAL A 124 10.85 -5.59 6.54
N VAL A 125 11.63 -6.67 6.37
CA VAL A 125 11.14 -7.90 5.74
C VAL A 125 10.08 -8.59 6.58
N ALA A 126 10.12 -8.47 7.91
CA ALA A 126 9.04 -8.94 8.77
C ALA A 126 7.72 -8.19 8.48
N GLY A 127 7.80 -6.88 8.27
CA GLY A 127 6.67 -6.08 7.80
C GLY A 127 6.16 -6.51 6.42
N ILE A 128 7.07 -6.81 5.47
CA ILE A 128 6.72 -7.33 4.14
C ILE A 128 6.00 -8.68 4.27
N ALA A 129 6.56 -9.62 5.02
CA ALA A 129 5.95 -10.93 5.24
C ALA A 129 4.55 -10.79 5.88
N LYS A 130 4.39 -9.87 6.86
CA LYS A 130 3.09 -9.57 7.45
C LYS A 130 2.09 -9.03 6.42
N GLY A 131 2.52 -8.13 5.56
CA GLY A 131 1.70 -7.62 4.45
C GLY A 131 1.27 -8.73 3.49
N CYS A 132 2.19 -9.63 3.13
CA CYS A 132 1.91 -10.79 2.29
C CYS A 132 0.90 -11.75 2.93
N GLU A 133 1.03 -12.04 4.24
CA GLU A 133 0.04 -12.84 4.99
C GLU A 133 -1.36 -12.19 4.96
N LEU A 134 -1.44 -10.87 5.15
CA LEU A 134 -2.70 -10.12 5.09
C LEU A 134 -3.31 -10.16 3.68
N ALA A 135 -2.50 -10.01 2.64
CA ALA A 135 -2.93 -10.08 1.26
C ALA A 135 -3.23 -11.52 0.80
N GLY A 136 -2.67 -12.54 1.47
CA GLY A 136 -2.77 -13.93 1.03
C GLY A 136 -1.88 -14.25 -0.18
N CYS A 137 -0.80 -13.51 -0.37
CA CYS A 137 0.22 -13.78 -1.40
C CYS A 137 1.53 -14.29 -0.77
N ALA A 138 2.38 -14.92 -1.58
CA ALA A 138 3.64 -15.46 -1.11
C ALA A 138 4.81 -14.49 -1.33
N LEU A 139 5.63 -14.25 -0.30
CA LEU A 139 6.94 -13.63 -0.46
C LEU A 139 7.90 -14.71 -0.96
N ILE A 140 8.22 -14.70 -2.26
CA ILE A 140 8.96 -15.79 -2.91
C ILE A 140 10.37 -15.41 -3.37
N GLY A 141 10.73 -14.14 -3.28
CA GLY A 141 12.05 -13.64 -3.67
C GLY A 141 12.20 -12.16 -3.36
N GLY A 142 13.34 -11.64 -3.70
CA GLY A 142 13.70 -10.24 -3.51
C GLY A 142 15.19 -10.04 -3.74
N GLU A 143 15.66 -8.81 -3.57
CA GLU A 143 17.06 -8.42 -3.68
C GLU A 143 17.42 -7.49 -2.54
N THR A 144 18.62 -7.67 -1.98
CA THR A 144 19.20 -6.75 -1.01
C THR A 144 20.52 -6.21 -1.57
N ALA A 145 20.57 -4.91 -1.85
CA ALA A 145 21.71 -4.25 -2.44
C ALA A 145 22.40 -3.31 -1.44
N GLU A 146 23.66 -3.57 -1.14
CA GLU A 146 24.55 -2.61 -0.49
C GLU A 146 25.22 -1.75 -1.57
N MET A 147 24.94 -0.45 -1.53
CA MET A 147 25.44 0.54 -2.50
C MET A 147 26.08 1.70 -1.74
N PRO A 148 27.35 1.57 -1.30
CA PRO A 148 28.07 2.62 -0.60
C PRO A 148 28.04 3.92 -1.39
N ASP A 149 27.90 5.05 -0.71
CA ASP A 149 27.84 6.41 -1.25
C ASP A 149 26.58 6.77 -2.06
N MET A 150 25.70 5.80 -2.41
CA MET A 150 24.41 6.10 -3.03
C MET A 150 23.33 6.45 -1.98
N TYR A 151 23.38 5.83 -0.83
CA TYR A 151 22.48 6.11 0.30
C TYR A 151 23.28 6.50 1.53
N PRO A 152 22.83 7.48 2.32
CA PRO A 152 23.42 7.79 3.62
C PRO A 152 23.39 6.60 4.57
N ASP A 153 24.34 6.54 5.51
CA ASP A 153 24.35 5.53 6.56
C ASP A 153 23.04 5.56 7.36
N GLY A 154 22.44 4.39 7.56
CA GLY A 154 21.17 4.23 8.28
C GLY A 154 19.92 4.50 7.44
N GLU A 155 20.06 4.89 6.19
CA GLU A 155 18.96 5.06 5.25
C GLU A 155 18.89 3.92 4.22
N TYR A 156 17.68 3.64 3.77
CA TYR A 156 17.40 2.66 2.72
C TYR A 156 16.21 3.11 1.87
N ASP A 157 16.08 2.51 0.69
CA ASP A 157 14.90 2.62 -0.15
C ASP A 157 14.29 1.25 -0.41
N LEU A 158 13.00 1.23 -0.70
CA LEU A 158 12.22 0.02 -0.90
C LEU A 158 11.43 0.12 -2.20
N ALA A 159 11.49 -0.95 -2.99
CA ALA A 159 10.59 -1.17 -4.10
C ALA A 159 9.94 -2.55 -3.97
N GLY A 160 8.65 -2.63 -4.24
CA GLY A 160 7.86 -3.86 -4.25
C GLY A 160 7.34 -4.17 -5.63
N PHE A 161 7.26 -5.45 -5.95
CA PHE A 161 6.68 -5.95 -7.17
C PHE A 161 5.71 -7.09 -6.85
N ALA A 162 4.45 -6.90 -7.17
CA ALA A 162 3.42 -7.89 -6.97
C ALA A 162 2.88 -8.42 -8.30
N VAL A 163 2.57 -9.71 -8.33
CA VAL A 163 1.88 -10.34 -9.46
C VAL A 163 0.61 -11.01 -8.95
N GLY A 164 -0.47 -10.75 -9.65
CA GLY A 164 -1.76 -11.37 -9.42
C GLY A 164 -2.33 -11.97 -10.69
N VAL A 165 -3.50 -12.59 -10.55
CA VAL A 165 -4.22 -13.22 -11.64
C VAL A 165 -5.72 -12.95 -11.52
N VAL A 166 -6.35 -12.75 -12.66
CA VAL A 166 -7.80 -12.62 -12.77
C VAL A 166 -8.30 -13.45 -13.97
N GLU A 167 -9.50 -14.03 -13.84
CA GLU A 167 -10.17 -14.61 -15.00
C GLU A 167 -10.55 -13.48 -15.97
N LYS A 168 -10.22 -13.61 -17.26
CA LYS A 168 -10.41 -12.57 -18.27
C LYS A 168 -11.84 -12.01 -18.32
N SER A 169 -12.84 -12.87 -18.16
CA SER A 169 -14.25 -12.47 -18.11
C SER A 169 -14.66 -11.75 -16.83
N LYS A 170 -13.82 -11.75 -15.77
CA LYS A 170 -14.08 -11.14 -14.47
C LYS A 170 -13.26 -9.88 -14.20
N ILE A 171 -12.56 -9.36 -15.20
CA ILE A 171 -11.78 -8.13 -15.05
C ILE A 171 -12.72 -6.96 -14.70
N ILE A 172 -12.42 -6.28 -13.60
CA ILE A 172 -13.11 -5.06 -13.17
C ILE A 172 -12.41 -3.87 -13.81
N ASN A 173 -13.11 -3.12 -14.68
CA ASN A 173 -12.51 -2.06 -15.49
C ASN A 173 -13.33 -0.76 -15.55
N GLY A 174 -14.38 -0.64 -14.75
CA GLY A 174 -15.22 0.55 -14.66
C GLY A 174 -16.21 0.78 -15.81
N LYS A 175 -16.09 0.07 -16.95
CA LYS A 175 -16.91 0.33 -18.16
C LYS A 175 -18.42 0.23 -17.95
N ASN A 176 -18.85 -0.53 -16.96
CA ASN A 176 -20.26 -0.75 -16.65
C ASN A 176 -20.81 0.22 -15.57
N ILE A 177 -20.01 1.18 -15.12
CA ILE A 177 -20.44 2.22 -14.20
C ILE A 177 -21.40 3.16 -14.92
N LYS A 178 -22.53 3.46 -14.29
CA LYS A 178 -23.59 4.29 -14.87
C LYS A 178 -24.27 5.17 -13.83
N ASN A 179 -25.05 6.14 -14.29
CA ASN A 179 -25.87 6.97 -13.42
C ASN A 179 -26.70 6.15 -12.43
N SER A 180 -26.81 6.61 -11.20
CA SER A 180 -27.47 6.00 -10.04
C SER A 180 -26.75 4.78 -9.43
N ASP A 181 -25.54 4.44 -9.88
CA ASP A 181 -24.70 3.53 -9.13
C ASP A 181 -24.21 4.18 -7.83
N VAL A 182 -24.03 3.36 -6.80
CA VAL A 182 -23.66 3.79 -5.46
C VAL A 182 -22.15 3.66 -5.26
N ILE A 183 -21.58 4.65 -4.58
CA ILE A 183 -20.15 4.64 -4.20
C ILE A 183 -20.04 4.30 -2.73
N LEU A 184 -19.43 3.14 -2.45
CA LEU A 184 -19.04 2.72 -1.10
C LEU A 184 -17.57 3.03 -0.87
N GLY A 185 -17.24 3.58 0.30
CA GLY A 185 -15.88 3.83 0.76
C GLY A 185 -15.52 2.89 1.90
N LEU A 186 -14.31 2.32 1.84
CA LEU A 186 -13.73 1.55 2.93
C LEU A 186 -12.78 2.44 3.73
N ALA A 187 -12.93 2.41 5.07
CA ALA A 187 -12.09 3.21 5.95
C ALA A 187 -10.60 2.93 5.75
N SER A 188 -9.80 3.97 5.70
CA SER A 188 -8.34 3.86 5.82
C SER A 188 -7.93 3.64 7.26
N SER A 189 -6.70 3.12 7.48
CA SER A 189 -6.06 3.02 8.79
C SER A 189 -5.51 4.37 9.28
N GLY A 190 -5.33 5.32 8.37
CA GLY A 190 -4.71 6.62 8.57
C GLY A 190 -4.25 7.21 7.24
N VAL A 191 -3.10 7.87 7.24
CA VAL A 191 -2.53 8.55 6.07
C VAL A 191 -2.14 7.58 4.96
N HIS A 192 -1.92 6.31 5.31
CA HIS A 192 -1.36 5.27 4.44
C HIS A 192 0.10 5.55 4.07
N SER A 193 0.43 5.62 2.76
CA SER A 193 1.80 5.84 2.30
C SER A 193 1.92 7.02 1.31
N ASN A 194 0.92 7.90 1.27
CA ASN A 194 0.87 9.03 0.34
C ASN A 194 0.84 10.37 1.06
N GLY A 195 1.34 11.43 0.39
CA GLY A 195 1.35 12.78 0.94
C GLY A 195 2.42 13.04 2.01
N TYR A 196 3.38 12.12 2.22
CA TYR A 196 4.33 12.21 3.33
C TYR A 196 5.35 13.34 3.21
N SER A 197 5.60 13.89 2.04
CA SER A 197 6.39 15.12 1.91
C SER A 197 5.69 16.29 2.62
N LEU A 198 4.37 16.40 2.45
CA LEU A 198 3.56 17.41 3.14
C LEU A 198 3.44 17.10 4.64
N VAL A 199 3.18 15.84 5.04
CA VAL A 199 3.15 15.42 6.45
C VAL A 199 4.44 15.82 7.16
N ARG A 200 5.60 15.52 6.60
CA ARG A 200 6.90 15.88 7.17
C ARG A 200 7.08 17.39 7.30
N LYS A 201 6.64 18.14 6.30
CA LYS A 201 6.70 19.61 6.36
C LYS A 201 5.79 20.17 7.47
N ILE A 202 4.60 19.59 7.66
CA ILE A 202 3.69 20.00 8.74
C ILE A 202 4.28 19.67 10.10
N VAL A 203 4.86 18.49 10.28
CA VAL A 203 5.57 18.10 11.50
C VAL A 203 6.69 19.10 11.81
N GLU A 204 7.49 19.47 10.81
CA GLU A 204 8.57 20.45 10.97
C GLU A 204 8.05 21.80 11.44
N ILE A 205 7.05 22.38 10.79
CA ILE A 205 6.53 23.72 11.11
C ILE A 205 5.71 23.75 12.41
N SER A 206 5.09 22.64 12.80
CA SER A 206 4.33 22.54 14.05
C SER A 206 5.24 22.54 15.29
N GLY A 207 6.52 22.20 15.13
CA GLY A 207 7.47 22.07 16.22
C GLY A 207 7.17 20.94 17.21
N VAL A 208 6.27 20.01 16.85
CA VAL A 208 5.87 18.89 17.73
C VAL A 208 7.01 17.89 17.92
N ASP A 209 7.20 17.41 19.13
CA ASP A 209 8.11 16.30 19.41
C ASP A 209 7.42 14.97 19.09
N LEU A 210 7.79 14.34 17.99
CA LEU A 210 7.30 13.01 17.61
C LEU A 210 7.69 11.88 18.56
N LYS A 211 8.69 12.09 19.43
CA LYS A 211 9.10 11.12 20.46
C LYS A 211 8.27 11.24 21.73
N SER A 212 7.39 12.22 21.82
CA SER A 212 6.47 12.36 22.95
C SER A 212 5.60 11.12 23.13
N ALA A 213 5.49 10.65 24.37
CA ALA A 213 4.61 9.56 24.74
C ALA A 213 3.13 10.00 24.93
N GLU A 214 2.85 11.29 24.79
CA GLU A 214 1.51 11.83 24.93
C GLU A 214 0.56 11.25 23.88
N LYS A 215 -0.65 10.89 24.30
CA LYS A 215 -1.67 10.33 23.44
C LYS A 215 -2.34 11.42 22.61
N PHE A 216 -2.11 11.38 21.32
CA PHE A 216 -2.63 12.32 20.35
C PHE A 216 -4.18 12.28 20.22
N ASP A 217 -4.75 11.07 20.22
CA ASP A 217 -6.20 10.84 20.01
C ASP A 217 -6.88 10.12 21.19
N GLY A 218 -6.15 9.94 22.29
CA GLY A 218 -6.56 9.18 23.48
C GLY A 218 -6.09 7.72 23.45
N GLU A 219 -5.70 7.18 22.30
CA GLU A 219 -5.23 5.81 22.12
C GLU A 219 -3.78 5.74 21.64
N LYS A 220 -3.46 6.49 20.57
CA LYS A 220 -2.16 6.48 19.88
C LYS A 220 -1.38 7.76 20.14
N THR A 221 -0.05 7.69 20.16
CA THR A 221 0.80 8.88 20.02
C THR A 221 0.73 9.41 18.58
N LEU A 222 1.13 10.67 18.37
CA LEU A 222 1.17 11.23 17.02
C LEU A 222 2.10 10.43 16.11
N ALA A 223 3.25 9.98 16.59
CA ALA A 223 4.17 9.12 15.86
C ALA A 223 3.49 7.80 15.42
N GLN A 224 2.75 7.15 16.31
CA GLN A 224 1.99 5.95 15.99
C GLN A 224 0.92 6.22 14.94
N ALA A 225 0.19 7.32 15.03
CA ALA A 225 -0.84 7.69 14.07
C ALA A 225 -0.24 8.00 12.67
N ILE A 226 0.92 8.65 12.63
CA ILE A 226 1.63 8.97 11.38
C ILE A 226 2.26 7.70 10.76
N LEU A 227 2.80 6.77 11.57
CA LEU A 227 3.42 5.54 11.07
C LEU A 227 2.44 4.37 10.96
N GLU A 228 1.14 4.59 11.16
CA GLU A 228 0.14 3.53 10.95
C GLU A 228 0.29 2.91 9.58
N PRO A 229 0.40 1.56 9.48
CA PRO A 229 0.58 0.92 8.20
C PRO A 229 -0.62 1.09 7.27
N THR A 230 -0.36 1.13 5.99
CA THR A 230 -1.37 1.11 4.93
C THR A 230 -2.23 -0.15 5.05
N LYS A 231 -3.53 0.03 4.99
CA LYS A 231 -4.50 -1.07 5.07
C LYS A 231 -4.51 -1.88 3.78
N ILE A 232 -4.58 -3.21 3.93
CA ILE A 232 -4.68 -4.18 2.83
C ILE A 232 -6.13 -4.64 2.73
N TYR A 233 -6.77 -4.41 1.58
CA TYR A 233 -8.19 -4.69 1.34
C TYR A 233 -8.43 -5.98 0.57
N VAL A 234 -7.38 -6.76 0.27
CA VAL A 234 -7.43 -7.89 -0.67
C VAL A 234 -8.45 -8.94 -0.25
N LYS A 235 -8.33 -9.49 0.96
CA LYS A 235 -9.20 -10.60 1.41
C LYS A 235 -10.68 -10.21 1.48
N PRO A 236 -11.07 -9.08 2.10
CA PRO A 236 -12.48 -8.66 2.16
C PRO A 236 -13.12 -8.48 0.79
N VAL A 237 -12.40 -7.81 -0.12
CA VAL A 237 -12.93 -7.52 -1.47
C VAL A 237 -13.00 -8.79 -2.32
N LEU A 238 -11.99 -9.67 -2.26
CA LEU A 238 -12.04 -10.96 -2.93
C LEU A 238 -13.16 -11.86 -2.39
N ALA A 239 -13.47 -11.80 -1.08
CA ALA A 239 -14.61 -12.51 -0.52
C ALA A 239 -15.94 -12.05 -1.15
N ALA A 240 -16.10 -10.73 -1.36
CA ALA A 240 -17.29 -10.20 -2.04
C ALA A 240 -17.35 -10.62 -3.53
N ILE A 241 -16.22 -10.58 -4.23
CA ILE A 241 -16.13 -11.04 -5.63
C ILE A 241 -16.47 -12.54 -5.72
N ASN A 242 -15.94 -13.36 -4.83
CA ASN A 242 -16.20 -14.81 -4.77
C ASN A 242 -17.64 -15.14 -4.38
N ALA A 243 -18.32 -14.25 -3.64
CA ALA A 243 -19.75 -14.35 -3.36
C ALA A 243 -20.64 -13.82 -4.51
N ASP A 244 -20.03 -13.57 -5.68
CA ASP A 244 -20.70 -13.11 -6.90
C ASP A 244 -21.38 -11.74 -6.78
N VAL A 245 -20.83 -10.84 -5.93
CA VAL A 245 -21.23 -9.43 -5.91
C VAL A 245 -20.74 -8.76 -7.20
N LYS A 246 -21.62 -8.03 -7.87
CA LYS A 246 -21.30 -7.38 -9.15
C LYS A 246 -20.66 -6.00 -8.93
N ILE A 247 -19.37 -6.00 -8.58
CA ILE A 247 -18.58 -4.78 -8.42
C ILE A 247 -18.22 -4.26 -9.83
N LYS A 248 -18.58 -3.01 -10.12
CA LYS A 248 -18.39 -2.39 -11.43
C LYS A 248 -17.06 -1.66 -11.56
N GLY A 249 -16.55 -1.13 -10.46
CA GLY A 249 -15.28 -0.43 -10.39
C GLY A 249 -14.74 -0.38 -8.98
N ILE A 250 -13.41 -0.38 -8.87
CA ILE A 250 -12.68 -0.26 -7.61
C ILE A 250 -11.57 0.75 -7.82
N ALA A 251 -11.38 1.70 -6.89
CA ALA A 251 -10.23 2.60 -6.91
C ALA A 251 -9.50 2.58 -5.56
N HIS A 252 -8.19 2.38 -5.60
CA HIS A 252 -7.30 2.57 -4.46
C HIS A 252 -6.98 4.05 -4.33
N ILE A 253 -7.19 4.62 -3.16
CA ILE A 253 -6.99 6.05 -2.92
C ILE A 253 -5.57 6.30 -2.45
N THR A 254 -4.72 6.69 -3.39
CA THR A 254 -3.29 6.94 -3.24
C THR A 254 -2.94 8.42 -3.45
N GLY A 255 -1.75 8.75 -3.94
CA GLY A 255 -1.40 10.12 -4.33
C GLY A 255 -2.38 10.69 -5.35
N GLY A 256 -2.79 11.94 -5.17
CA GLY A 256 -3.91 12.53 -5.91
C GLY A 256 -5.25 12.43 -5.17
N GLY A 257 -5.32 11.67 -4.06
CA GLY A 257 -6.49 11.57 -3.18
C GLY A 257 -7.76 11.11 -3.90
N LEU A 258 -8.92 11.52 -3.37
CA LEU A 258 -10.21 11.19 -3.95
C LEU A 258 -10.38 11.82 -5.35
N SER A 259 -9.85 13.03 -5.53
CA SER A 259 -10.06 13.82 -6.74
C SER A 259 -9.43 13.24 -7.99
N GLU A 260 -8.25 12.59 -7.89
CA GLU A 260 -7.49 12.14 -9.05
C GLU A 260 -7.52 10.60 -9.23
N ASN A 261 -7.86 9.83 -8.19
CA ASN A 261 -7.92 8.37 -8.32
C ASN A 261 -9.30 7.87 -8.78
N ILE A 262 -10.38 8.49 -8.34
CA ILE A 262 -11.74 8.07 -8.75
C ILE A 262 -11.97 8.22 -10.27
N PRO A 263 -11.54 9.29 -10.95
CA PRO A 263 -11.71 9.42 -12.40
C PRO A 263 -11.10 8.28 -13.21
N ARG A 264 -10.06 7.63 -12.70
CA ARG A 264 -9.34 6.55 -13.41
C ARG A 264 -10.21 5.34 -13.74
N ILE A 265 -11.33 5.18 -13.02
CA ILE A 265 -12.26 4.05 -13.22
C ILE A 265 -13.60 4.49 -13.82
N LEU A 266 -13.82 5.79 -14.06
CA LEU A 266 -15.09 6.30 -14.52
C LEU A 266 -15.15 6.38 -16.06
N PRO A 267 -16.28 5.96 -16.69
CA PRO A 267 -16.59 6.35 -18.06
C PRO A 267 -16.70 7.88 -18.21
N GLU A 268 -16.44 8.40 -19.41
CA GLU A 268 -16.40 9.84 -19.67
C GLU A 268 -17.73 10.56 -19.42
N ASN A 269 -18.84 9.85 -19.54
CA ASN A 269 -20.21 10.39 -19.45
C ASN A 269 -20.79 10.43 -18.03
N VAL A 270 -19.97 10.11 -17.02
CA VAL A 270 -20.41 10.11 -15.61
C VAL A 270 -19.48 10.91 -14.71
N ILE A 271 -20.00 11.29 -13.55
CA ILE A 271 -19.32 12.00 -12.48
C ILE A 271 -19.60 11.30 -11.14
N ALA A 272 -18.61 11.21 -10.27
CA ALA A 272 -18.78 10.82 -8.89
C ALA A 272 -19.14 12.02 -8.03
N GLU A 273 -20.31 12.01 -7.39
CA GLU A 273 -20.70 13.02 -6.42
C GLU A 273 -20.57 12.46 -5.01
N LEU A 274 -19.66 13.01 -4.22
CA LEU A 274 -19.31 12.56 -2.88
C LEU A 274 -19.87 13.51 -1.83
N GLN A 275 -20.38 12.96 -0.72
CA GLN A 275 -20.85 13.70 0.45
C GLN A 275 -19.82 13.55 1.57
N TYR A 276 -18.98 14.58 1.77
CA TYR A 276 -17.84 14.51 2.69
C TYR A 276 -18.22 14.20 4.15
N LYS A 277 -19.42 14.60 4.56
CA LYS A 277 -20.00 14.32 5.89
C LYS A 277 -20.44 12.87 6.11
N ASN A 278 -20.47 12.04 5.06
CA ASN A 278 -20.99 10.67 5.15
C ASN A 278 -19.99 9.67 5.73
N TRP A 279 -18.75 10.09 6.03
CA TRP A 279 -17.78 9.21 6.70
C TRP A 279 -17.03 9.92 7.82
N VAL A 280 -16.53 9.13 8.75
CA VAL A 280 -15.74 9.64 9.88
C VAL A 280 -14.28 9.69 9.46
N ARG A 281 -13.70 10.86 9.47
CA ARG A 281 -12.30 11.10 9.19
C ARG A 281 -11.45 10.80 10.44
N PRO A 282 -10.36 10.01 10.35
CA PRO A 282 -9.41 9.85 11.45
C PRO A 282 -8.82 11.20 11.89
N LYS A 283 -8.64 11.37 13.20
CA LYS A 283 -8.18 12.64 13.83
C LYS A 283 -6.85 13.15 13.26
N ILE A 284 -6.02 12.26 12.73
CA ILE A 284 -4.75 12.66 12.09
C ILE A 284 -4.95 13.64 10.94
N PHE A 285 -6.02 13.51 10.16
CA PHE A 285 -6.31 14.43 9.07
C PHE A 285 -6.75 15.80 9.57
N ASP A 286 -7.46 15.88 10.69
CA ASP A 286 -7.81 17.14 11.33
C ASP A 286 -6.56 17.85 11.85
N TRP A 287 -5.66 17.10 12.47
CA TRP A 287 -4.38 17.60 12.92
C TRP A 287 -3.51 18.13 11.79
N LEU A 288 -3.40 17.38 10.69
CA LEU A 288 -2.65 17.79 9.50
C LEU A 288 -3.25 19.06 8.88
N GLN A 289 -4.57 19.10 8.73
CA GLN A 289 -5.27 20.24 8.15
C GLN A 289 -5.08 21.51 8.97
N GLN A 290 -5.24 21.42 10.29
CA GLN A 290 -5.11 22.56 11.20
C GLN A 290 -3.65 23.07 11.28
N ASN A 291 -2.69 22.19 11.48
CA ASN A 291 -1.27 22.59 11.62
C ASN A 291 -0.64 23.01 10.29
N GLY A 292 -1.14 22.48 9.16
CA GLY A 292 -0.72 22.86 7.82
C GLY A 292 -1.52 24.01 7.22
N ASN A 293 -2.60 24.46 7.87
CA ASN A 293 -3.58 25.42 7.31
C ASN A 293 -4.00 25.07 5.89
N ILE A 294 -4.40 23.79 5.68
CA ILE A 294 -4.67 23.23 4.36
C ILE A 294 -6.15 23.36 4.02
N ALA A 295 -6.45 23.88 2.83
CA ALA A 295 -7.82 23.96 2.33
C ALA A 295 -8.43 22.56 2.09
N ASP A 296 -9.76 22.41 2.25
CA ASP A 296 -10.45 21.12 2.07
C ASP A 296 -10.17 20.47 0.72
N ALA A 297 -10.16 21.25 -0.36
CA ALA A 297 -9.87 20.76 -1.70
C ALA A 297 -8.45 20.17 -1.81
N GLU A 298 -7.46 20.80 -1.18
CA GLU A 298 -6.07 20.30 -1.17
C GLU A 298 -5.94 19.08 -0.26
N MET A 299 -6.68 18.99 0.86
CA MET A 299 -6.76 17.77 1.67
C MET A 299 -7.27 16.60 0.84
N ALA A 300 -8.36 16.77 0.10
CA ALA A 300 -8.97 15.73 -0.74
C ALA A 300 -8.13 15.37 -1.98
N ARG A 301 -7.21 16.25 -2.40
CA ARG A 301 -6.27 16.02 -3.50
C ARG A 301 -5.00 15.33 -3.04
N THR A 302 -4.52 15.63 -1.83
CA THR A 302 -3.24 15.09 -1.33
C THR A 302 -3.42 13.77 -0.57
N PHE A 303 -4.51 13.65 0.20
CA PHE A 303 -4.73 12.56 1.15
C PHE A 303 -5.98 11.74 0.82
N ASN A 304 -6.04 10.54 1.39
CA ASN A 304 -7.23 9.68 1.34
C ASN A 304 -8.38 10.18 2.22
N CYS A 305 -8.13 11.11 3.13
CA CYS A 305 -9.10 11.73 4.05
C CYS A 305 -9.98 10.72 4.83
N GLY A 306 -9.47 9.50 5.07
CA GLY A 306 -10.18 8.45 5.81
C GLY A 306 -10.81 7.37 4.94
N ILE A 307 -10.75 7.49 3.61
CA ILE A 307 -11.23 6.48 2.65
C ILE A 307 -10.04 5.94 1.85
N GLY A 308 -9.64 4.70 2.10
CA GLY A 308 -8.47 4.11 1.43
C GLY A 308 -8.81 3.34 0.16
N LEU A 309 -10.05 2.85 0.03
CA LEU A 309 -10.53 2.16 -1.17
C LEU A 309 -11.99 2.55 -1.42
N ILE A 310 -12.39 2.67 -2.69
CA ILE A 310 -13.79 2.80 -3.06
C ILE A 310 -14.24 1.65 -3.95
N LEU A 311 -15.54 1.34 -3.86
CA LEU A 311 -16.21 0.35 -4.69
C LEU A 311 -17.45 0.97 -5.29
N VAL A 312 -17.67 0.75 -6.58
CA VAL A 312 -18.89 1.22 -7.28
C VAL A 312 -19.74 0.01 -7.62
N VAL A 313 -20.98 0.03 -7.19
CA VAL A 313 -21.96 -1.06 -7.38
C VAL A 313 -23.34 -0.49 -7.75
N ALA A 314 -24.20 -1.36 -8.29
CA ALA A 314 -25.61 -1.02 -8.43
C ALA A 314 -26.29 -1.00 -7.05
N ALA A 315 -27.38 -0.26 -6.90
CA ALA A 315 -28.06 -0.05 -5.61
C ALA A 315 -28.51 -1.37 -4.95
N GLU A 316 -28.91 -2.37 -5.74
CA GLU A 316 -29.33 -3.70 -5.28
C GLU A 316 -28.19 -4.53 -4.67
N GLU A 317 -26.95 -4.24 -5.01
CA GLU A 317 -25.77 -4.95 -4.47
C GLU A 317 -25.27 -4.36 -3.14
N VAL A 318 -25.69 -3.15 -2.78
CA VAL A 318 -25.14 -2.40 -1.63
C VAL A 318 -25.26 -3.17 -0.32
N ALA A 319 -26.44 -3.70 -0.02
CA ALA A 319 -26.68 -4.41 1.25
C ALA A 319 -25.82 -5.67 1.37
N LYS A 320 -25.76 -6.47 0.30
CA LYS A 320 -24.97 -7.70 0.26
C LYS A 320 -23.47 -7.40 0.38
N LEU A 321 -22.97 -6.43 -0.39
CA LEU A 321 -21.57 -6.02 -0.35
C LEU A 321 -21.18 -5.52 1.03
N THR A 322 -21.98 -4.62 1.60
CA THR A 322 -21.72 -4.03 2.92
C THR A 322 -21.64 -5.11 4.00
N GLN A 323 -22.58 -6.06 4.00
CA GLN A 323 -22.59 -7.14 4.98
C GLN A 323 -21.32 -8.00 4.88
N ILE A 324 -20.92 -8.43 3.67
CA ILE A 324 -19.71 -9.25 3.47
C ILE A 324 -18.47 -8.51 3.95
N LEU A 325 -18.33 -7.24 3.61
CA LEU A 325 -17.18 -6.43 4.00
C LEU A 325 -17.13 -6.24 5.52
N GLN A 326 -18.27 -5.99 6.17
CA GLN A 326 -18.36 -5.84 7.62
C GLN A 326 -18.05 -7.14 8.36
N ASP A 327 -18.49 -8.28 7.84
CA ASP A 327 -18.17 -9.62 8.40
C ASP A 327 -16.66 -9.91 8.35
N HIS A 328 -15.92 -9.24 7.44
CA HIS A 328 -14.46 -9.28 7.35
C HIS A 328 -13.77 -8.12 8.10
N GLY A 329 -14.51 -7.37 8.94
CA GLY A 329 -13.97 -6.32 9.79
C GLY A 329 -13.78 -4.97 9.11
N GLU A 330 -14.33 -4.75 7.91
CA GLU A 330 -14.28 -3.47 7.23
C GLU A 330 -15.30 -2.46 7.80
N LYS A 331 -14.87 -1.20 7.94
CA LYS A 331 -15.81 -0.08 8.13
C LYS A 331 -16.19 0.44 6.76
N VAL A 332 -17.48 0.33 6.42
CA VAL A 332 -18.02 0.67 5.12
C VAL A 332 -18.92 1.90 5.25
N PHE A 333 -18.75 2.86 4.35
CA PHE A 333 -19.55 4.06 4.28
C PHE A 333 -20.16 4.21 2.88
N GLN A 334 -21.44 4.58 2.78
CA GLN A 334 -21.98 5.04 1.52
C GLN A 334 -21.61 6.52 1.36
N ILE A 335 -20.56 6.77 0.57
CA ILE A 335 -19.94 8.10 0.48
C ILE A 335 -20.49 8.95 -0.65
N GLY A 336 -21.23 8.36 -1.59
CA GLY A 336 -21.76 9.12 -2.71
C GLY A 336 -22.48 8.24 -3.73
N GLU A 337 -22.72 8.84 -4.87
CA GLU A 337 -23.38 8.21 -6.01
C GLU A 337 -22.80 8.68 -7.34
N ILE A 338 -23.03 7.90 -8.38
CA ILE A 338 -22.67 8.24 -9.75
C ILE A 338 -23.82 9.03 -10.39
N LYS A 339 -23.48 10.16 -10.99
CA LYS A 339 -24.41 11.02 -11.73
C LYS A 339 -24.05 11.08 -13.22
N ALA A 340 -25.01 11.48 -14.03
CA ALA A 340 -24.71 11.83 -15.42
C ALA A 340 -23.84 13.10 -15.47
N ARG A 341 -22.72 13.04 -16.18
CA ARG A 341 -21.82 14.19 -16.36
C ARG A 341 -22.42 15.17 -17.35
N GLN A 342 -22.41 16.43 -17.01
CA GLN A 342 -22.88 17.52 -17.88
C GLN A 342 -21.65 18.33 -18.30
N ASN A 343 -21.47 18.52 -19.61
CA ASN A 343 -20.35 19.27 -20.19
C ASN A 343 -18.97 18.76 -19.74
N ASP A 344 -17.95 19.61 -19.75
CA ASP A 344 -16.58 19.31 -19.36
C ASP A 344 -16.33 19.46 -17.84
N GLU A 345 -17.30 19.10 -16.99
CA GLU A 345 -17.13 19.10 -15.54
C GLU A 345 -16.01 18.14 -15.12
N HIS A 346 -15.33 18.47 -14.01
CA HIS A 346 -14.41 17.54 -13.37
C HIS A 346 -15.18 16.29 -12.92
N GLN A 347 -14.62 15.10 -13.18
CA GLN A 347 -15.33 13.83 -12.93
C GLN A 347 -15.52 13.48 -11.45
N VAL A 348 -15.07 14.30 -10.52
CA VAL A 348 -15.35 14.18 -9.08
C VAL A 348 -15.81 15.51 -8.53
N LYS A 349 -16.95 15.48 -7.85
CA LYS A 349 -17.51 16.60 -7.10
C LYS A 349 -17.64 16.21 -5.64
N ILE A 350 -16.98 16.94 -4.75
CA ILE A 350 -17.04 16.72 -3.30
C ILE A 350 -17.89 17.83 -2.69
N ILE A 351 -18.94 17.44 -1.96
CA ILE A 351 -19.84 18.32 -1.22
C ILE A 351 -19.43 18.26 0.25
N TYR A 352 -18.88 19.37 0.75
CA TYR A 352 -18.37 19.52 2.12
C TYR A 352 -19.45 19.87 3.14
#